data_43b789aa5031e44acd9a10c7c7d2d773
#
_entry.id   43b789aa5031e44acd9a10c7c7d2d773
#
_cell.length_a   1.000
_cell.length_b   1.000
_cell.length_c   1.000
_cell.angle_alpha   90.00
_cell.angle_beta   90.00
_cell.angle_gamma   90.00
#
_symmetry.space_group_name_H-M   'P 1'
#
loop_
_entity.id
_entity.type
_entity.pdbx_description
1 polymer ?
#
loop_
_entity_poly.entity_id
_entity_poly.type
_entity_poly.pdbx_seq_one_letter_code
_entity_poly.pdbx_strand_id
1 'polypeptide(L)'
;QVGDTLVYEAVTTSGKTMKDVLPSANLGSRKFYLIVKEKDREGNLKVDYLLKEAKMEDKNEVIKDLPNIEEVDKFFKEDIVKTPIQLTLDRAGRLLKVDNKDEVNELFMKRMLPVILEIIGGEMKHKLTAKEIEEAKEVLKSEFDITEMLEEIPALFKYYGQPLMEGKSETVDSVTTKYAVARMDDGTTWVKANIDLMNGDEEMDGTNPEEGLLEENTNDDEDFIDEGFDSRFTATSVEDYKFNKEGIVTYMKAFLTFGNKDVSETDTTISGGTEVKLIEIKKKQ
;
A
#
# COMPACT_ATOMS: atom_id res chain seq x y z
N GLN A 1 8.20 -1.82 -25.21
CA GLN A 1 7.80 -1.11 -26.45
C GLN A 1 6.27 -1.02 -26.49
N VAL A 2 5.75 -0.11 -27.32
CA VAL A 2 4.28 0.00 -27.53
C VAL A 2 3.74 -1.32 -28.07
N GLY A 3 2.74 -1.87 -27.38
CA GLY A 3 2.13 -3.17 -27.64
C GLY A 3 2.72 -4.33 -26.85
N ASP A 4 3.82 -4.13 -26.14
CA ASP A 4 4.35 -5.14 -25.23
C ASP A 4 3.41 -5.28 -24.00
N THR A 5 3.29 -6.52 -23.51
CA THR A 5 2.53 -6.84 -22.30
C THR A 5 3.47 -7.48 -21.28
N LEU A 6 3.58 -6.87 -20.12
CA LEU A 6 4.29 -7.42 -18.98
C LEU A 6 3.27 -8.15 -18.08
N VAL A 7 3.53 -9.39 -17.76
CA VAL A 7 2.67 -10.22 -16.92
C VAL A 7 3.31 -10.35 -15.55
N TYR A 8 2.62 -9.89 -14.54
CA TYR A 8 3.08 -9.94 -13.15
C TYR A 8 2.17 -10.80 -12.27
N GLU A 9 2.76 -11.31 -11.22
CA GLU A 9 2.07 -11.89 -10.08
C GLU A 9 2.49 -11.15 -8.82
N ALA A 10 1.51 -10.70 -8.03
CA ALA A 10 1.69 -10.10 -6.71
C ALA A 10 1.15 -11.05 -5.64
N VAL A 11 1.87 -11.17 -4.54
CA VAL A 11 1.45 -11.92 -3.35
C VAL A 11 1.56 -11.01 -2.15
N THR A 12 0.45 -10.80 -1.45
CA THR A 12 0.42 -10.05 -0.21
C THR A 12 0.44 -11.02 0.97
N THR A 13 1.32 -10.74 1.93
CA THR A 13 1.49 -11.56 3.13
C THR A 13 1.37 -10.69 4.37
N SER A 14 0.82 -11.25 5.44
CA SER A 14 0.98 -10.68 6.77
C SER A 14 1.34 -11.80 7.74
N GLY A 15 1.96 -11.44 8.85
CA GLY A 15 2.34 -12.40 9.87
C GLY A 15 2.46 -11.73 11.23
N LYS A 16 2.16 -12.51 12.27
CA LYS A 16 2.41 -12.14 13.64
C LYS A 16 3.46 -13.10 14.18
N THR A 17 4.62 -12.59 14.52
CA THR A 17 5.72 -13.39 15.06
C THR A 17 5.72 -13.30 16.57
N MET A 18 5.57 -14.42 17.25
CA MET A 18 6.06 -14.59 18.61
C MET A 18 7.40 -15.34 18.47
N LYS A 19 8.46 -14.79 19.06
CA LYS A 19 9.87 -15.23 19.02
C LYS A 19 10.07 -16.62 18.35
N ASP A 20 10.72 -16.63 17.17
CA ASP A 20 11.16 -17.83 16.43
C ASP A 20 10.10 -18.61 15.60
N VAL A 21 8.84 -18.20 15.55
CA VAL A 21 7.85 -18.83 14.69
C VAL A 21 7.24 -17.76 13.79
N LEU A 22 7.54 -17.83 12.50
CA LEU A 22 6.91 -17.01 11.46
C LEU A 22 5.73 -17.77 10.83
N PRO A 23 4.50 -17.65 11.30
CA PRO A 23 3.38 -17.96 10.46
C PRO A 23 3.08 -16.74 9.58
N SER A 24 3.78 -16.60 8.46
CA SER A 24 3.31 -15.71 7.41
C SER A 24 2.09 -16.34 6.77
N ALA A 25 0.94 -15.74 6.91
CA ALA A 25 -0.23 -16.11 6.15
C ALA A 25 -0.26 -15.34 4.83
N ASN A 26 -0.46 -16.04 3.71
CA ASN A 26 -0.83 -15.35 2.47
C ASN A 26 -2.21 -14.73 2.67
N LEU A 27 -2.32 -13.43 2.50
CA LEU A 27 -3.60 -12.73 2.48
C LEU A 27 -4.28 -12.85 1.12
N GLY A 28 -3.50 -12.98 0.06
CA GLY A 28 -4.01 -13.14 -1.27
C GLY A 28 -2.96 -13.04 -2.35
N SER A 29 -3.37 -13.33 -3.56
CA SER A 29 -2.54 -13.17 -4.75
C SER A 29 -3.31 -12.51 -5.87
N ARG A 30 -2.59 -11.75 -6.71
CA ARG A 30 -3.13 -11.08 -7.89
C ARG A 30 -2.24 -11.36 -9.09
N LYS A 31 -2.86 -11.64 -10.22
CA LYS A 31 -2.16 -11.70 -11.51
C LYS A 31 -2.64 -10.57 -12.38
N PHE A 32 -1.74 -9.75 -12.87
CA PHE A 32 -2.09 -8.58 -13.65
C PHE A 32 -1.17 -8.36 -14.84
N TYR A 33 -1.65 -7.60 -15.80
CA TYR A 33 -0.95 -7.24 -17.01
C TYR A 33 -0.71 -5.74 -17.04
N LEU A 34 0.50 -5.34 -17.40
CA LEU A 34 0.83 -3.98 -17.80
C LEU A 34 0.97 -3.97 -19.33
N ILE A 35 0.05 -3.31 -20.01
CA ILE A 35 -0.01 -3.27 -21.47
C ILE A 35 0.40 -1.88 -21.94
N VAL A 36 1.53 -1.76 -22.60
CA VAL A 36 2.01 -0.47 -23.14
C VAL A 36 1.18 -0.11 -24.35
N LYS A 37 0.30 0.88 -24.24
CA LYS A 37 -0.66 1.27 -25.29
C LYS A 37 -0.09 2.27 -26.27
N GLU A 38 0.56 3.31 -25.74
CA GLU A 38 0.98 4.46 -26.51
C GLU A 38 2.23 5.08 -25.90
N LYS A 39 3.00 5.76 -26.75
CA LYS A 39 4.06 6.67 -26.34
C LYS A 39 3.78 8.02 -26.97
N ASP A 40 3.62 9.06 -26.15
CA ASP A 40 3.33 10.38 -26.62
C ASP A 40 4.59 11.10 -27.18
N ARG A 41 4.42 12.33 -27.67
CA ARG A 41 5.51 13.15 -28.26
C ARG A 41 6.55 13.57 -27.24
N GLU A 42 6.19 13.63 -25.96
CA GLU A 42 7.07 13.99 -24.86
C GLU A 42 7.85 12.78 -24.35
N GLY A 43 7.45 11.58 -24.78
CA GLY A 43 8.06 10.30 -24.43
C GLY A 43 7.36 9.61 -23.27
N ASN A 44 6.24 10.14 -22.76
CA ASN A 44 5.44 9.49 -21.73
C ASN A 44 4.75 8.25 -22.29
N LEU A 45 4.54 7.26 -21.43
CA LEU A 45 3.89 6.02 -21.78
C LEU A 45 2.47 5.99 -21.20
N LYS A 46 1.51 5.60 -22.03
CA LYS A 46 0.18 5.19 -21.59
C LYS A 46 0.19 3.68 -21.41
N VAL A 47 -0.16 3.22 -20.21
CA VAL A 47 -0.11 1.83 -19.81
C VAL A 47 -1.45 1.44 -19.20
N ASP A 48 -2.06 0.36 -19.70
CA ASP A 48 -3.20 -0.24 -19.03
C ASP A 48 -2.70 -1.25 -18.00
N TYR A 49 -3.08 -1.06 -16.74
CA TYR A 49 -3.06 -2.10 -15.73
C TYR A 49 -4.36 -2.89 -15.86
N LEU A 50 -4.25 -4.19 -16.07
CA LEU A 50 -5.40 -5.08 -16.21
C LEU A 50 -5.27 -6.24 -15.25
N LEU A 51 -6.07 -6.24 -14.18
CA LEU A 51 -6.17 -7.36 -13.28
C LEU A 51 -6.77 -8.57 -14.01
N LYS A 52 -6.16 -9.73 -13.91
CA LYS A 52 -6.63 -10.96 -14.55
C LYS A 52 -7.19 -11.96 -13.56
N GLU A 53 -6.53 -12.08 -12.45
CA GLU A 53 -6.92 -12.99 -11.37
C GLU A 53 -6.69 -12.30 -10.04
N ALA A 54 -7.62 -12.45 -9.11
CA ALA A 54 -7.45 -12.11 -7.71
C ALA A 54 -7.93 -13.29 -6.88
N LYS A 55 -7.14 -13.67 -5.89
CA LYS A 55 -7.48 -14.71 -4.92
C LYS A 55 -7.23 -14.15 -3.53
N MET A 56 -8.22 -14.25 -2.68
CA MET A 56 -8.06 -14.01 -1.25
C MET A 56 -8.00 -15.35 -0.54
N GLU A 57 -7.08 -15.49 0.40
CA GLU A 57 -6.93 -16.75 1.13
C GLU A 57 -7.96 -16.81 2.28
N ASP A 58 -8.94 -17.69 2.14
CA ASP A 58 -10.05 -17.87 3.12
C ASP A 58 -9.61 -18.33 4.52
N LYS A 59 -8.34 -18.71 4.67
CA LYS A 59 -7.84 -19.34 5.90
C LYS A 59 -7.32 -18.34 6.94
N ASN A 60 -7.25 -17.05 6.61
CA ASN A 60 -6.73 -16.06 7.53
C ASN A 60 -7.83 -15.59 8.49
N GLU A 61 -7.65 -15.85 9.78
CA GLU A 61 -8.59 -15.43 10.83
C GLU A 61 -8.80 -13.91 10.82
N VAL A 62 -7.76 -13.13 10.48
CA VAL A 62 -7.83 -11.66 10.39
C VAL A 62 -8.76 -11.20 9.27
N ILE A 63 -8.79 -11.93 8.13
CA ILE A 63 -9.65 -11.58 7.00
C ILE A 63 -11.11 -11.98 7.24
N LYS A 64 -11.33 -13.10 7.93
CA LYS A 64 -12.70 -13.57 8.23
C LYS A 64 -13.50 -12.61 9.08
N ASP A 65 -12.82 -11.83 9.91
CA ASP A 65 -13.46 -10.85 10.80
C ASP A 65 -13.69 -9.49 10.12
N LEU A 66 -13.18 -9.31 8.87
CA LEU A 66 -13.49 -8.10 8.11
C LEU A 66 -14.95 -8.15 7.64
N PRO A 67 -15.78 -7.20 8.04
CA PRO A 67 -17.15 -7.14 7.56
C PRO A 67 -17.16 -7.01 6.04
N ASN A 68 -17.95 -7.87 5.38
CA ASN A 68 -18.20 -7.79 3.94
C ASN A 68 -17.00 -8.06 3.00
N ILE A 69 -16.04 -8.88 3.44
CA ILE A 69 -14.91 -9.33 2.62
C ILE A 69 -15.36 -9.90 1.26
N GLU A 70 -16.55 -10.53 1.22
CA GLU A 70 -17.12 -11.07 -0.01
C GLU A 70 -17.40 -10.00 -1.06
N GLU A 71 -17.82 -8.80 -0.66
CA GLU A 71 -18.08 -7.70 -1.61
C GLU A 71 -16.76 -7.11 -2.14
N VAL A 72 -15.72 -7.04 -1.31
CA VAL A 72 -14.37 -6.67 -1.75
C VAL A 72 -13.84 -7.68 -2.77
N ASP A 73 -13.98 -8.97 -2.48
CA ASP A 73 -13.58 -10.05 -3.40
C ASP A 73 -14.35 -9.97 -4.73
N LYS A 74 -15.66 -9.71 -4.69
CA LYS A 74 -16.48 -9.51 -5.89
C LYS A 74 -16.05 -8.27 -6.67
N PHE A 75 -15.74 -7.16 -6.01
CA PHE A 75 -15.22 -5.96 -6.67
C PHE A 75 -13.98 -6.29 -7.51
N PHE A 76 -13.01 -6.99 -6.94
CA PHE A 76 -11.82 -7.39 -7.69
C PHE A 76 -12.11 -8.39 -8.79
N LYS A 77 -12.92 -9.42 -8.55
CA LYS A 77 -13.20 -10.51 -9.50
C LYS A 77 -14.16 -10.13 -10.64
N GLU A 78 -15.09 -9.22 -10.39
CA GLU A 78 -16.15 -8.93 -11.34
C GLU A 78 -16.04 -7.57 -12.01
N ASP A 79 -15.61 -6.55 -11.26
CA ASP A 79 -15.58 -5.16 -11.74
C ASP A 79 -14.19 -4.79 -12.25
N ILE A 80 -13.16 -4.86 -11.41
CA ILE A 80 -11.79 -4.44 -11.78
C ILE A 80 -11.18 -5.35 -12.85
N VAL A 81 -11.43 -6.65 -12.82
CA VAL A 81 -10.95 -7.58 -13.87
C VAL A 81 -11.38 -7.16 -15.28
N LYS A 82 -12.51 -6.45 -15.39
CA LYS A 82 -13.07 -5.99 -16.68
C LYS A 82 -12.71 -4.55 -17.02
N THR A 83 -12.22 -3.79 -16.06
CA THR A 83 -11.96 -2.35 -16.20
C THR A 83 -10.45 -2.10 -16.14
N PRO A 84 -9.79 -1.78 -17.27
CA PRO A 84 -8.38 -1.40 -17.24
C PRO A 84 -8.18 -0.13 -16.43
N ILE A 85 -7.20 -0.13 -15.52
CA ILE A 85 -6.75 1.09 -14.87
C ILE A 85 -5.70 1.74 -15.76
N GLN A 86 -5.96 2.97 -16.17
CA GLN A 86 -5.13 3.67 -17.15
C GLN A 86 -4.07 4.51 -16.43
N LEU A 87 -2.80 4.17 -16.67
CA LEU A 87 -1.65 4.79 -16.06
C LEU A 87 -0.91 5.66 -17.07
N THR A 88 -0.47 6.84 -16.65
CA THR A 88 0.51 7.64 -17.38
C THR A 88 1.85 7.58 -16.66
N LEU A 89 2.89 7.10 -17.35
CA LEU A 89 4.27 7.08 -16.88
C LEU A 89 5.08 8.11 -17.65
N ASP A 90 6.04 8.77 -16.99
CA ASP A 90 6.98 9.64 -17.69
C ASP A 90 8.00 8.82 -18.52
N ARG A 91 8.86 9.52 -19.24
CA ARG A 91 9.91 8.90 -20.05
C ARG A 91 10.92 8.07 -19.25
N ALA A 92 11.04 8.32 -17.94
CA ALA A 92 11.89 7.57 -17.03
C ALA A 92 11.17 6.39 -16.38
N GLY A 93 9.86 6.24 -16.63
CA GLY A 93 9.02 5.18 -16.08
C GLY A 93 8.36 5.51 -14.75
N ARG A 94 8.45 6.77 -14.26
CA ARG A 94 7.78 7.17 -13.01
C ARG A 94 6.28 7.30 -13.25
N LEU A 95 5.48 6.80 -12.32
CA LEU A 95 4.04 7.00 -12.33
C LEU A 95 3.71 8.48 -12.12
N LEU A 96 3.07 9.10 -13.09
CA LEU A 96 2.62 10.50 -13.01
C LEU A 96 1.18 10.59 -12.51
N LYS A 97 0.30 9.73 -13.01
CA LYS A 97 -1.11 9.73 -12.62
C LYS A 97 -1.84 8.46 -13.06
N VAL A 98 -2.99 8.24 -12.48
CA VAL A 98 -4.02 7.31 -12.94
C VAL A 98 -5.07 8.11 -13.72
N ASP A 99 -5.19 7.86 -15.02
CA ASP A 99 -5.99 8.71 -15.93
C ASP A 99 -7.50 8.55 -15.73
N ASN A 100 -7.96 7.35 -15.35
CA ASN A 100 -9.38 7.06 -15.13
C ASN A 100 -9.70 6.76 -13.65
N LYS A 101 -9.00 7.41 -12.72
CA LYS A 101 -9.17 7.21 -11.28
C LYS A 101 -10.62 7.37 -10.85
N ASP A 102 -11.28 8.43 -11.29
CA ASP A 102 -12.67 8.73 -10.91
C ASP A 102 -13.64 7.63 -11.35
N GLU A 103 -13.47 7.11 -12.58
CA GLU A 103 -14.28 6.00 -13.11
C GLU A 103 -14.13 4.74 -12.24
N VAL A 104 -12.91 4.40 -11.86
CA VAL A 104 -12.62 3.23 -11.04
C VAL A 104 -13.15 3.42 -9.60
N ASN A 105 -12.98 4.62 -9.05
CA ASN A 105 -13.52 4.96 -7.73
C ASN A 105 -15.06 4.88 -7.73
N GLU A 106 -15.73 5.33 -8.80
CA GLU A 106 -17.18 5.18 -8.93
C GLU A 106 -17.64 3.73 -8.96
N LEU A 107 -16.90 2.84 -9.61
CA LEU A 107 -17.20 1.40 -9.61
C LEU A 107 -17.11 0.82 -8.19
N PHE A 108 -16.05 1.19 -7.44
CA PHE A 108 -15.91 0.80 -6.04
C PHE A 108 -17.08 1.33 -5.21
N MET A 109 -17.37 2.61 -5.29
CA MET A 109 -18.45 3.25 -4.55
C MET A 109 -19.80 2.59 -4.84
N LYS A 110 -20.08 2.26 -6.09
CA LYS A 110 -21.34 1.60 -6.47
C LYS A 110 -21.52 0.25 -5.77
N ARG A 111 -20.46 -0.53 -5.58
CA ARG A 111 -20.50 -1.83 -4.92
C ARG A 111 -20.42 -1.72 -3.40
N MET A 112 -19.50 -0.92 -2.91
CA MET A 112 -19.15 -0.92 -1.49
C MET A 112 -19.99 0.03 -0.63
N LEU A 113 -20.51 1.11 -1.21
CA LEU A 113 -21.30 2.08 -0.45
C LEU A 113 -22.48 1.46 0.31
N PRO A 114 -23.32 0.58 -0.27
CA PRO A 114 -24.42 -0.04 0.48
C PRO A 114 -23.94 -0.83 1.70
N VAL A 115 -22.81 -1.49 1.56
CA VAL A 115 -22.17 -2.30 2.58
C VAL A 115 -21.63 -1.43 3.72
N ILE A 116 -20.91 -0.36 3.37
CA ILE A 116 -20.36 0.59 4.34
C ILE A 116 -21.49 1.27 5.12
N LEU A 117 -22.56 1.68 4.44
CA LEU A 117 -23.74 2.28 5.09
C LEU A 117 -24.45 1.31 6.04
N GLU A 118 -24.47 0.01 5.73
CA GLU A 118 -25.02 -1.02 6.62
C GLU A 118 -24.18 -1.14 7.89
N ILE A 119 -22.84 -1.13 7.76
CA ILE A 119 -21.93 -1.17 8.91
C ILE A 119 -22.13 0.06 9.80
N ILE A 120 -22.06 1.26 9.22
CA ILE A 120 -22.23 2.52 9.96
C ILE A 120 -23.60 2.54 10.67
N GLY A 121 -24.68 2.18 9.96
CA GLY A 121 -26.02 2.11 10.55
C GLY A 121 -26.14 1.08 11.67
N GLY A 122 -25.44 -0.03 11.57
CA GLY A 122 -25.36 -1.06 12.61
C GLY A 122 -24.64 -0.56 13.87
N GLU A 123 -23.52 0.12 13.71
CA GLU A 123 -22.75 0.72 14.81
C GLU A 123 -23.52 1.84 15.51
N MET A 124 -24.15 2.72 14.76
CA MET A 124 -24.97 3.82 15.29
C MET A 124 -26.28 3.36 15.91
N LYS A 125 -26.66 2.10 15.75
CA LYS A 125 -27.90 1.49 16.27
C LYS A 125 -29.19 2.23 15.87
N HIS A 126 -29.13 2.98 14.76
CA HIS A 126 -30.31 3.64 14.18
C HIS A 126 -30.22 3.64 12.64
N LYS A 127 -31.36 3.83 12.01
CA LYS A 127 -31.41 3.92 10.54
C LYS A 127 -30.86 5.28 10.10
N LEU A 128 -29.85 5.27 9.23
CA LEU A 128 -29.26 6.48 8.69
C LEU A 128 -30.29 7.36 7.97
N THR A 129 -30.23 8.64 8.23
CA THR A 129 -31.02 9.66 7.51
C THR A 129 -30.45 9.91 6.10
N ALA A 130 -31.24 10.50 5.22
CA ALA A 130 -30.77 10.85 3.87
C ALA A 130 -29.57 11.81 3.90
N LYS A 131 -29.48 12.68 4.91
CA LYS A 131 -28.36 13.61 5.09
C LYS A 131 -27.08 12.87 5.48
N GLU A 132 -27.15 11.97 6.46
CA GLU A 132 -26.00 11.15 6.90
C GLU A 132 -25.49 10.26 5.78
N ILE A 133 -26.39 9.71 4.95
CA ILE A 133 -26.01 8.93 3.77
C ILE A 133 -25.24 9.81 2.76
N GLU A 134 -25.69 11.02 2.50
CA GLU A 134 -25.02 11.91 1.55
C GLU A 134 -23.67 12.40 2.08
N GLU A 135 -23.57 12.72 3.35
CA GLU A 135 -22.31 13.09 4.02
C GLU A 135 -21.32 11.91 3.96
N ALA A 136 -21.74 10.68 4.26
CA ALA A 136 -20.88 9.50 4.14
C ALA A 136 -20.39 9.27 2.71
N LYS A 137 -21.24 9.50 1.69
CA LYS A 137 -20.82 9.39 0.29
C LYS A 137 -19.75 10.41 -0.07
N GLU A 138 -19.90 11.67 0.34
CA GLU A 138 -18.94 12.71 0.03
C GLU A 138 -17.57 12.44 0.70
N VAL A 139 -17.56 11.99 1.96
CA VAL A 139 -16.34 11.58 2.65
C VAL A 139 -15.67 10.44 1.92
N LEU A 140 -16.40 9.36 1.63
CA LEU A 140 -15.83 8.20 0.93
C LEU A 140 -15.31 8.56 -0.47
N LYS A 141 -15.98 9.45 -1.21
CA LYS A 141 -15.48 9.91 -2.51
C LYS A 141 -14.20 10.72 -2.40
N SER A 142 -14.03 11.50 -1.34
CA SER A 142 -12.84 12.32 -1.16
C SER A 142 -11.64 11.53 -0.66
N GLU A 143 -11.87 10.48 0.12
CA GLU A 143 -10.82 9.71 0.79
C GLU A 143 -10.43 8.43 0.03
N PHE A 144 -11.37 7.84 -0.73
CA PHE A 144 -11.06 6.60 -1.44
C PHE A 144 -10.10 6.81 -2.62
N ASP A 145 -9.00 6.07 -2.59
CA ASP A 145 -8.03 6.00 -3.70
C ASP A 145 -7.77 4.54 -4.09
N ILE A 146 -8.13 4.17 -5.33
CA ILE A 146 -7.90 2.82 -5.83
C ILE A 146 -6.42 2.40 -5.76
N THR A 147 -5.49 3.33 -5.83
CA THR A 147 -4.06 3.02 -5.74
C THR A 147 -3.66 2.52 -4.36
N GLU A 148 -4.38 2.88 -3.31
CA GLU A 148 -4.16 2.35 -1.96
C GLU A 148 -4.57 0.88 -1.85
N MET A 149 -5.61 0.47 -2.59
CA MET A 149 -6.02 -0.95 -2.66
C MET A 149 -5.12 -1.79 -3.59
N LEU A 150 -4.41 -1.14 -4.51
CA LEU A 150 -3.52 -1.76 -5.49
C LEU A 150 -2.08 -1.29 -5.23
N GLU A 151 -1.59 -1.59 -4.03
CA GLU A 151 -0.26 -1.19 -3.54
C GLU A 151 0.88 -1.50 -4.52
N GLU A 152 0.71 -2.55 -5.34
CA GLU A 152 1.69 -2.92 -6.35
C GLU A 152 1.84 -1.87 -7.46
N ILE A 153 0.84 -1.01 -7.72
CA ILE A 153 0.94 0.03 -8.75
C ILE A 153 2.00 1.08 -8.36
N PRO A 154 1.86 1.84 -7.25
CA PRO A 154 2.88 2.81 -6.87
C PRO A 154 4.22 2.13 -6.53
N ALA A 155 4.20 0.95 -5.93
CA ALA A 155 5.41 0.23 -5.57
C ALA A 155 6.25 -0.14 -6.79
N LEU A 156 5.67 -0.72 -7.85
CA LEU A 156 6.40 -1.10 -9.07
C LEU A 156 7.16 0.07 -9.71
N PHE A 157 6.61 1.29 -9.60
CA PHE A 157 7.18 2.46 -10.27
C PHE A 157 8.03 3.35 -9.34
N LYS A 158 8.14 2.99 -8.05
CA LYS A 158 8.78 3.81 -7.02
C LYS A 158 10.20 4.26 -7.36
N TYR A 159 11.03 3.38 -7.89
CA TYR A 159 12.44 3.67 -8.15
C TYR A 159 12.79 4.01 -9.59
N TYR A 160 11.82 4.08 -10.48
CA TYR A 160 12.07 4.51 -11.84
C TYR A 160 12.49 5.98 -11.90
N GLY A 161 13.55 6.25 -12.67
CA GLY A 161 14.07 7.62 -12.87
C GLY A 161 14.72 8.25 -11.64
N GLN A 162 14.91 7.50 -10.56
CA GLN A 162 15.64 7.99 -9.39
C GLN A 162 17.15 7.80 -9.56
N PRO A 163 17.98 8.77 -9.13
CA PRO A 163 19.42 8.64 -9.12
C PRO A 163 19.89 7.76 -7.95
N LEU A 164 19.66 6.46 -8.06
CA LEU A 164 20.05 5.50 -7.03
C LEU A 164 21.57 5.28 -7.06
N MET A 165 22.21 5.48 -5.92
CA MET A 165 23.65 5.29 -5.74
C MET A 165 23.91 4.40 -4.53
N GLU A 166 24.96 3.57 -4.65
CA GLU A 166 25.44 2.74 -3.53
C GLU A 166 25.78 3.61 -2.31
N GLY A 167 25.30 3.17 -1.15
CA GLY A 167 25.55 3.84 0.13
C GLY A 167 24.83 5.19 0.32
N LYS A 168 23.97 5.59 -0.61
CA LYS A 168 23.16 6.79 -0.43
C LYS A 168 22.23 6.63 0.78
N SER A 169 22.14 7.68 1.60
CA SER A 169 21.17 7.82 2.68
C SER A 169 20.39 9.10 2.48
N GLU A 170 19.10 9.04 2.69
CA GLU A 170 18.19 10.19 2.63
C GLU A 170 17.35 10.22 3.90
N THR A 171 17.12 11.42 4.43
CA THR A 171 16.15 11.63 5.52
C THR A 171 15.14 12.66 5.06
N VAL A 172 13.87 12.30 5.09
CA VAL A 172 12.73 13.15 4.74
C VAL A 172 11.67 12.95 5.82
N ASP A 173 11.21 14.02 6.44
CA ASP A 173 10.16 13.99 7.46
C ASP A 173 10.43 12.93 8.56
N SER A 174 11.64 12.96 9.13
CA SER A 174 12.15 12.01 10.16
C SER A 174 12.30 10.55 9.69
N VAL A 175 11.93 10.21 8.45
CA VAL A 175 12.10 8.88 7.86
C VAL A 175 13.48 8.78 7.21
N THR A 176 14.29 7.85 7.67
CA THR A 176 15.62 7.63 7.09
C THR A 176 15.63 6.40 6.19
N THR A 177 16.01 6.60 4.93
CA THR A 177 16.18 5.52 3.95
C THR A 177 17.66 5.35 3.60
N LYS A 178 18.17 4.11 3.70
CA LYS A 178 19.53 3.73 3.32
C LYS A 178 19.47 2.80 2.11
N TYR A 179 20.20 3.15 1.05
CA TYR A 179 20.21 2.40 -0.21
C TYR A 179 21.47 1.57 -0.36
N ALA A 180 21.31 0.31 -0.80
CA ALA A 180 22.36 -0.50 -1.38
C ALA A 180 22.00 -0.80 -2.82
N VAL A 181 22.90 -0.51 -3.76
CA VAL A 181 22.68 -0.67 -5.20
C VAL A 181 23.81 -1.50 -5.79
N ALA A 182 23.49 -2.66 -6.32
CA ALA A 182 24.45 -3.53 -7.01
C ALA A 182 24.10 -3.64 -8.50
N ARG A 183 25.10 -3.43 -9.36
CA ARG A 183 24.99 -3.64 -10.81
C ARG A 183 25.80 -4.86 -11.20
N MET A 184 25.13 -5.82 -11.83
CA MET A 184 25.72 -7.08 -12.23
C MET A 184 26.26 -7.00 -13.66
N ASP A 185 27.22 -7.88 -14.00
CA ASP A 185 27.85 -7.94 -15.33
C ASP A 185 26.85 -8.24 -16.45
N ASP A 186 25.75 -8.91 -16.16
CA ASP A 186 24.66 -9.20 -17.10
C ASP A 186 23.73 -8.01 -17.38
N GLY A 187 23.99 -6.86 -16.74
CA GLY A 187 23.19 -5.64 -16.83
C GLY A 187 22.00 -5.59 -15.86
N THR A 188 21.81 -6.60 -15.03
CA THR A 188 20.81 -6.58 -13.94
C THR A 188 21.23 -5.57 -12.87
N THR A 189 20.25 -4.82 -12.34
CA THR A 189 20.46 -3.91 -11.21
C THR A 189 19.61 -4.36 -10.03
N TRP A 190 20.25 -4.46 -8.88
CA TRP A 190 19.59 -4.70 -7.60
C TRP A 190 19.56 -3.41 -6.79
N VAL A 191 18.42 -3.13 -6.18
CA VAL A 191 18.24 -2.02 -5.24
C VAL A 191 17.63 -2.58 -3.97
N LYS A 192 18.29 -2.35 -2.86
CA LYS A 192 17.74 -2.61 -1.53
C LYS A 192 17.63 -1.30 -0.78
N ALA A 193 16.45 -0.99 -0.25
CA ALA A 193 16.23 0.14 0.63
C ALA A 193 15.84 -0.38 2.02
N ASN A 194 16.55 0.11 3.04
CA ASN A 194 16.17 -0.07 4.43
C ASN A 194 15.62 1.26 4.91
N ILE A 195 14.36 1.27 5.30
CA ILE A 195 13.60 2.46 5.66
C ILE A 195 13.30 2.38 7.15
N ASP A 196 13.80 3.34 7.88
CA ASP A 196 13.54 3.51 9.30
C ASP A 196 12.42 4.54 9.46
N LEU A 197 11.23 4.06 9.79
CA LEU A 197 10.00 4.88 9.84
C LEU A 197 9.80 5.52 11.21
N MET A 198 10.34 4.91 12.27
CA MET A 198 10.26 5.41 13.63
C MET A 198 11.55 5.10 14.36
N ASN A 199 12.39 6.11 14.54
CA ASN A 199 13.47 6.07 15.52
C ASN A 199 12.93 6.59 16.85
N GLY A 200 12.64 5.70 17.78
CA GLY A 200 12.20 6.05 19.13
C GLY A 200 13.24 6.76 19.99
N ASP A 201 14.20 7.45 19.39
CA ASP A 201 15.23 8.23 20.07
C ASP A 201 14.94 9.75 20.04
N GLU A 202 13.88 10.20 19.38
CA GLU A 202 13.37 11.54 19.62
C GLU A 202 12.60 11.51 20.95
N GLU A 203 13.30 11.86 22.04
CA GLU A 203 12.62 12.41 23.21
C GLU A 203 11.72 13.51 22.67
N MET A 204 10.40 13.29 22.64
CA MET A 204 9.46 14.38 22.49
C MET A 204 9.77 15.32 23.67
N ASP A 205 10.52 16.39 23.38
CA ASP A 205 10.69 17.48 24.32
C ASP A 205 9.27 17.98 24.62
N GLY A 206 8.80 17.64 25.82
CA GLY A 206 7.43 17.89 26.28
C GLY A 206 7.09 19.37 26.45
N THR A 207 7.65 20.23 25.62
CA THR A 207 7.23 21.63 25.48
C THR A 207 6.05 21.69 24.50
N ASN A 208 4.89 21.41 25.04
CA ASN A 208 3.61 21.75 24.42
C ASN A 208 3.50 23.29 24.26
N PRO A 209 3.50 23.87 23.05
CA PRO A 209 3.45 25.33 22.86
C PRO A 209 2.04 25.93 23.09
N GLU A 210 1.08 25.19 23.60
CA GLU A 210 -0.29 25.67 23.88
C GLU A 210 -0.75 25.49 25.32
N GLU A 211 0.12 25.82 26.31
CA GLU A 211 -0.40 26.24 27.61
C GLU A 211 -0.81 27.71 27.55
N GLY A 212 -1.99 27.97 27.06
CA GLY A 212 -2.58 29.30 27.09
C GLY A 212 -3.94 29.32 26.40
N LEU A 213 -4.99 29.27 27.23
CA LEU A 213 -6.39 29.46 26.92
C LEU A 213 -7.23 28.17 26.83
N LEU A 214 -7.66 27.72 27.99
CA LEU A 214 -9.07 27.34 28.25
C LEU A 214 -9.25 27.17 29.75
N GLU A 215 -9.83 28.21 30.37
CA GLU A 215 -10.37 28.15 31.75
C GLU A 215 -11.55 27.19 31.79
N GLU A 216 -11.54 26.41 32.88
CA GLU A 216 -12.68 25.87 33.63
C GLU A 216 -13.95 25.44 32.88
N ASN A 217 -14.15 24.12 32.80
CA ASN A 217 -15.43 23.58 33.31
C ASN A 217 -15.22 22.12 33.80
N THR A 218 -15.41 22.01 35.10
CA THR A 218 -15.56 20.79 35.88
C THR A 218 -16.78 20.00 35.42
N ASN A 219 -16.64 18.70 35.15
CA ASN A 219 -17.30 17.61 35.86
C ASN A 219 -17.21 16.28 35.07
N ASP A 220 -16.92 15.28 35.90
CA ASP A 220 -17.23 13.86 35.77
C ASP A 220 -16.42 12.96 34.85
N ASP A 221 -15.51 12.26 35.50
CA ASP A 221 -15.23 10.82 35.45
C ASP A 221 -15.52 10.09 34.11
N GLU A 222 -14.63 10.18 33.19
CA GLU A 222 -14.23 9.03 32.37
C GLU A 222 -12.70 9.06 32.29
N ASP A 223 -12.07 8.07 32.95
CA ASP A 223 -10.68 7.73 32.78
C ASP A 223 -10.41 7.41 31.28
N PHE A 224 -10.26 8.45 30.47
CA PHE A 224 -9.52 8.32 29.23
C PHE A 224 -8.07 8.03 29.66
N ILE A 225 -7.72 6.76 29.66
CA ILE A 225 -6.35 6.32 29.70
C ILE A 225 -5.72 6.96 28.45
N ASP A 226 -5.03 8.08 28.65
CA ASP A 226 -4.03 8.59 27.73
C ASP A 226 -2.90 7.54 27.77
N GLU A 227 -3.10 6.45 27.06
CA GLU A 227 -2.04 5.51 26.72
C GLU A 227 -1.13 6.27 25.75
N GLY A 228 -0.28 7.12 26.34
CA GLY A 228 0.78 7.79 25.63
C GLY A 228 1.47 6.79 24.72
N PHE A 229 1.51 7.07 23.44
CA PHE A 229 2.11 6.23 22.42
C PHE A 229 3.53 5.88 22.90
N ASP A 230 3.70 4.63 23.32
CA ASP A 230 4.93 4.21 24.00
C ASP A 230 6.09 4.36 23.01
N SER A 231 7.04 5.26 23.33
CA SER A 231 8.23 5.58 22.52
C SER A 231 9.15 4.37 22.20
N ARG A 232 8.75 3.19 22.68
CA ARG A 232 9.44 1.91 22.47
C ARG A 232 9.08 1.18 21.19
N PHE A 233 8.10 1.66 20.41
CA PHE A 233 7.77 1.04 19.13
C PHE A 233 8.79 1.40 18.05
N THR A 234 9.15 0.40 17.25
CA THR A 234 9.93 0.57 16.02
C THR A 234 9.09 0.17 14.83
N ALA A 235 9.19 0.95 13.76
CA ALA A 235 8.64 0.59 12.46
C ALA A 235 9.74 0.65 11.42
N THR A 236 9.99 -0.46 10.75
CA THR A 236 11.00 -0.55 9.71
C THR A 236 10.41 -1.15 8.45
N SER A 237 10.84 -0.67 7.28
CA SER A 237 10.50 -1.29 6.01
C SER A 237 11.77 -1.69 5.26
N VAL A 238 11.72 -2.85 4.63
CA VAL A 238 12.77 -3.32 3.72
C VAL A 238 12.18 -3.52 2.35
N GLU A 239 12.79 -2.89 1.37
CA GLU A 239 12.38 -3.01 -0.02
C GLU A 239 13.53 -3.57 -0.86
N ASP A 240 13.24 -4.61 -1.65
CA ASP A 240 14.17 -5.24 -2.57
C ASP A 240 13.61 -5.16 -4.00
N TYR A 241 14.43 -4.65 -4.93
CA TYR A 241 14.06 -4.55 -6.35
C TYR A 241 15.13 -5.17 -7.23
N LYS A 242 14.69 -5.85 -8.29
CA LYS A 242 15.57 -6.30 -9.38
C LYS A 242 15.06 -5.72 -10.69
N PHE A 243 15.95 -5.08 -11.41
CA PHE A 243 15.70 -4.57 -12.75
C PHE A 243 16.52 -5.40 -13.74
N ASN A 244 15.91 -5.80 -14.85
CA ASN A 244 16.68 -6.40 -15.94
C ASN A 244 17.47 -5.33 -16.71
N LYS A 245 18.26 -5.75 -17.70
CA LYS A 245 19.09 -4.85 -18.52
C LYS A 245 18.29 -3.82 -19.33
N GLU A 246 17.00 -4.07 -19.58
CA GLU A 246 16.09 -3.12 -20.20
C GLU A 246 15.47 -2.12 -19.19
N GLY A 247 15.83 -2.22 -17.90
CA GLY A 247 15.30 -1.39 -16.83
C GLY A 247 13.87 -1.77 -16.38
N ILE A 248 13.40 -2.98 -16.71
CA ILE A 248 12.09 -3.48 -16.29
C ILE A 248 12.23 -4.15 -14.93
N VAL A 249 11.36 -3.82 -13.96
CA VAL A 249 11.30 -4.53 -12.68
C VAL A 249 10.91 -5.98 -12.93
N THR A 250 11.79 -6.91 -12.56
CA THR A 250 11.54 -8.36 -12.64
C THR A 250 11.15 -8.96 -11.30
N TYR A 251 11.51 -8.28 -10.24
CA TYR A 251 11.18 -8.65 -8.86
C TYR A 251 11.09 -7.40 -8.00
N MET A 252 10.11 -7.38 -7.14
CA MET A 252 9.98 -6.39 -6.06
C MET A 252 9.45 -7.10 -4.83
N LYS A 253 9.97 -6.71 -3.67
CA LYS A 253 9.42 -7.07 -2.37
C LYS A 253 9.49 -5.84 -1.48
N ALA A 254 8.36 -5.47 -0.90
CA ALA A 254 8.27 -4.46 0.14
C ALA A 254 7.71 -5.13 1.40
N PHE A 255 8.41 -4.97 2.51
CA PHE A 255 8.07 -5.65 3.75
C PHE A 255 8.19 -4.69 4.93
N LEU A 256 7.08 -4.51 5.64
CA LEU A 256 6.96 -3.63 6.79
C LEU A 256 6.95 -4.48 8.06
N THR A 257 7.68 -4.02 9.08
CA THR A 257 7.77 -4.68 10.38
C THR A 257 7.52 -3.66 11.47
N PHE A 258 6.60 -3.97 12.37
CA PHE A 258 6.34 -3.24 13.60
C PHE A 258 6.74 -4.11 14.79
N GLY A 259 7.49 -3.55 15.73
CA GLY A 259 7.94 -4.25 16.91
C GLY A 259 8.21 -3.30 18.08
N ASN A 260 8.40 -3.87 19.27
CA ASN A 260 8.82 -3.11 20.43
C ASN A 260 10.36 -3.20 20.57
N LYS A 261 11.03 -2.09 20.97
CA LYS A 261 12.50 -2.04 21.20
C LYS A 261 12.94 -2.85 22.42
N ASP A 262 12.13 -2.91 23.46
CA ASP A 262 12.43 -3.63 24.69
C ASP A 262 12.01 -5.10 24.59
N VAL A 263 12.84 -5.88 23.90
CA VAL A 263 12.61 -7.30 23.64
C VAL A 263 12.60 -8.11 24.93
N SER A 264 11.42 -8.23 25.56
CA SER A 264 11.18 -9.29 26.53
C SER A 264 10.70 -10.57 25.81
N GLU A 265 10.75 -11.72 26.46
CA GLU A 265 10.44 -13.03 25.84
C GLU A 265 9.01 -13.18 25.27
N THR A 266 8.16 -12.18 25.42
CA THR A 266 6.75 -12.16 25.00
C THR A 266 6.43 -11.24 23.82
N ASP A 267 7.43 -10.58 23.22
CA ASP A 267 7.18 -9.54 22.24
C ASP A 267 6.63 -10.06 20.91
N THR A 268 5.52 -9.48 20.52
CA THR A 268 4.86 -9.75 19.26
C THR A 268 5.34 -8.75 18.22
N THR A 269 5.93 -9.25 17.13
CA THR A 269 6.22 -8.46 15.94
C THR A 269 5.12 -8.69 14.90
N ILE A 270 4.54 -7.62 14.42
CA ILE A 270 3.59 -7.67 13.29
C ILE A 270 4.38 -7.32 12.03
N SER A 271 4.24 -8.12 11.02
CA SER A 271 4.91 -7.90 9.75
C SER A 271 3.96 -8.14 8.59
N GLY A 272 4.14 -7.40 7.52
CA GLY A 272 3.35 -7.58 6.32
C GLY A 272 4.03 -6.98 5.10
N GLY A 273 3.64 -7.43 3.94
CA GLY A 273 4.23 -6.89 2.73
C GLY A 273 3.72 -7.54 1.46
N THR A 274 4.19 -6.98 0.35
CA THR A 274 3.83 -7.41 -0.99
C THR A 274 5.08 -7.83 -1.74
N GLU A 275 5.01 -8.98 -2.39
CA GLU A 275 6.02 -9.49 -3.32
C GLU A 275 5.44 -9.51 -4.73
N VAL A 276 6.14 -8.94 -5.69
CA VAL A 276 5.73 -8.92 -7.10
C VAL A 276 6.82 -9.52 -7.97
N LYS A 277 6.41 -10.42 -8.87
CA LYS A 277 7.30 -11.09 -9.82
C LYS A 277 6.83 -10.90 -11.25
N LEU A 278 7.74 -10.55 -12.13
CA LEU A 278 7.52 -10.61 -13.57
C LEU A 278 7.54 -12.08 -14.00
N ILE A 279 6.43 -12.55 -14.56
CA ILE A 279 6.27 -13.93 -15.01
C ILE A 279 6.60 -14.06 -16.50
N GLU A 280 6.21 -13.07 -17.30
CA GLU A 280 6.35 -13.14 -18.75
C GLU A 280 6.40 -11.74 -19.38
N ILE A 281 7.12 -11.61 -20.47
CA ILE A 281 7.06 -10.46 -21.37
C ILE A 281 6.53 -10.94 -22.73
N LYS A 282 5.31 -10.58 -23.07
CA LYS A 282 4.71 -10.84 -24.38
C LYS A 282 5.05 -9.69 -25.31
N LYS A 283 5.89 -9.95 -26.30
CA LYS A 283 6.24 -8.96 -27.32
C LYS A 283 5.10 -8.85 -28.33
N LYS A 284 4.83 -7.61 -28.77
CA LYS A 284 3.93 -7.42 -29.91
C LYS A 284 4.52 -8.09 -31.15
N GLN A 285 3.76 -8.99 -31.77
CA GLN A 285 4.09 -9.56 -33.07
C GLN A 285 3.86 -8.55 -34.18
#